data_85266a1479bcdf9ea0d42dd6ea3bb427
#
_entry.id   85266a1479bcdf9ea0d42dd6ea3bb427
#
_cell.length_a   1.000
_cell.length_b   1.000
_cell.length_c   1.000
_cell.angle_alpha   90.00
_cell.angle_beta   90.00
_cell.angle_gamma   90.00
#
_symmetry.space_group_name_H-M   'P 1'
#
loop_
_entity.id
_entity.type
_entity.pdbx_description
1 polymer ?
#
loop_
_entity_poly.entity_id
_entity_poly.type
_entity_poly.pdbx_seq_one_letter_code
_entity_poly.pdbx_strand_id
1 'polypeptide(L)'
;TILEIAGVKHYNTVQERDGISFLPLLTGKGKMPARDIYWHYPHSWGPSGPGIGATCSIRSGAWKLVYYFDSGKRELFNIPADIGEQHDVAAGNPKLVKKLSRKLGNYLRSVDAQRPILRATRQPAPWPDETL
;
A
#
# COMPACT_ATOMS: atom_id res chain seq x y z
N THR A 1 -11.40 13.37 -12.30
CA THR A 1 -12.15 12.71 -13.40
C THR A 1 -13.49 13.35 -13.63
N ILE A 2 -14.41 13.37 -12.63
CA ILE A 2 -15.79 13.91 -12.81
C ILE A 2 -15.76 15.39 -13.20
N LEU A 3 -15.02 16.22 -12.48
CA LEU A 3 -14.89 17.65 -12.79
C LEU A 3 -14.28 17.89 -14.18
N GLU A 4 -13.31 17.07 -14.57
CA GLU A 4 -12.69 17.14 -15.88
C GLU A 4 -13.65 16.75 -17.02
N ILE A 5 -14.49 15.71 -16.81
CA ILE A 5 -15.56 15.33 -17.73
C ILE A 5 -16.58 16.47 -17.86
N ALA A 6 -16.90 17.14 -16.76
CA ALA A 6 -17.80 18.28 -16.72
C ALA A 6 -17.18 19.59 -17.30
N GLY A 7 -15.94 19.56 -17.81
CA GLY A 7 -15.27 20.72 -18.39
C GLY A 7 -14.74 21.74 -17.38
N VAL A 8 -14.74 21.42 -16.09
CA VAL A 8 -14.20 22.31 -15.06
C VAL A 8 -12.68 22.28 -15.10
N LYS A 9 -12.07 23.36 -15.58
CA LYS A 9 -10.61 23.47 -15.77
C LYS A 9 -9.86 23.89 -14.50
N HIS A 10 -10.49 24.72 -13.69
CA HIS A 10 -9.89 25.26 -12.46
C HIS A 10 -10.85 25.07 -11.29
N TYR A 11 -10.37 24.45 -10.24
CA TYR A 11 -11.12 24.31 -9.00
C TYR A 11 -10.14 24.20 -7.83
N ASN A 12 -10.49 24.85 -6.73
CA ASN A 12 -9.75 24.74 -5.48
C ASN A 12 -10.42 23.67 -4.62
N THR A 13 -9.61 22.85 -3.98
CA THR A 13 -10.08 21.90 -2.99
C THR A 13 -9.55 22.30 -1.62
N VAL A 14 -10.40 22.20 -0.61
CA VAL A 14 -10.01 22.47 0.78
C VAL A 14 -9.08 21.37 1.30
N GLN A 15 -9.24 20.16 0.76
CA GLN A 15 -8.44 19.00 1.13
C GLN A 15 -7.43 18.65 0.04
N GLU A 16 -6.25 18.22 0.47
CA GLU A 16 -5.27 17.62 -0.42
C GLU A 16 -5.84 16.33 -1.03
N ARG A 17 -5.53 16.09 -2.30
CA ARG A 17 -6.04 14.92 -3.04
C ARG A 17 -4.88 14.08 -3.51
N ASP A 18 -4.87 12.84 -3.12
CA ASP A 18 -3.93 11.81 -3.56
C ASP A 18 -4.43 11.00 -4.77
N GLY A 19 -5.72 11.17 -5.15
CA GLY A 19 -6.29 10.60 -6.36
C GLY A 19 -5.93 11.37 -7.63
N ILE A 20 -5.76 10.65 -8.74
CA ILE A 20 -5.54 11.23 -10.08
C ILE A 20 -6.71 10.91 -11.01
N SER A 21 -6.93 11.76 -12.02
CA SER A 21 -7.99 11.52 -13.00
C SER A 21 -7.69 10.29 -13.85
N PHE A 22 -8.68 9.41 -14.03
CA PHE A 22 -8.60 8.27 -14.93
C PHE A 22 -9.37 8.48 -16.26
N LEU A 23 -9.70 9.73 -16.59
CA LEU A 23 -10.33 10.09 -17.85
C LEU A 23 -9.58 9.54 -19.09
N PRO A 24 -8.22 9.53 -19.13
CA PRO A 24 -7.49 8.95 -20.27
C PRO A 24 -7.82 7.47 -20.51
N LEU A 25 -8.10 6.69 -19.46
CA LEU A 25 -8.52 5.29 -19.58
C LEU A 25 -9.96 5.18 -20.09
N LEU A 26 -10.87 6.01 -19.60
CA LEU A 26 -12.28 6.00 -19.99
C LEU A 26 -12.46 6.35 -21.48
N THR A 27 -11.63 7.24 -21.99
CA THR A 27 -11.69 7.69 -23.39
C THR A 27 -10.82 6.87 -24.33
N GLY A 28 -9.99 5.96 -23.82
CA GLY A 28 -8.99 5.24 -24.62
C GLY A 28 -7.87 6.12 -25.19
N LYS A 29 -7.78 7.39 -24.77
CA LYS A 29 -6.88 8.41 -25.33
C LYS A 29 -5.66 8.69 -24.46
N GLY A 30 -5.12 7.68 -23.77
CA GLY A 30 -3.93 7.88 -22.98
C GLY A 30 -3.60 6.75 -22.02
N LYS A 31 -2.53 6.94 -21.25
CA LYS A 31 -2.08 5.99 -20.22
C LYS A 31 -2.08 6.68 -18.87
N MET A 32 -2.33 5.92 -17.83
CA MET A 32 -2.15 6.41 -16.47
C MET A 32 -0.65 6.52 -16.16
N PRO A 33 -0.21 7.58 -15.47
CA PRO A 33 1.15 7.63 -14.97
C PRO A 33 1.40 6.48 -14.00
N ALA A 34 2.59 5.88 -14.08
CA ALA A 34 3.00 4.88 -13.12
C ALA A 34 3.09 5.52 -11.73
N ARG A 35 2.45 4.92 -10.75
CA ARG A 35 2.51 5.36 -9.35
C ARG A 35 2.49 4.16 -8.41
N ASP A 36 3.03 4.35 -7.22
CA ASP A 36 2.85 3.40 -6.13
C ASP A 36 1.46 3.63 -5.50
N ILE A 37 0.82 2.55 -5.07
CA ILE A 37 -0.47 2.58 -4.37
C ILE A 37 -0.26 1.94 -3.01
N TYR A 38 -0.83 2.57 -1.97
CA TYR A 38 -0.62 2.17 -0.59
C TYR A 38 -1.94 1.87 0.09
N TRP A 39 -1.93 0.88 0.96
CA TRP A 39 -3.03 0.55 1.87
C TRP A 39 -2.48 0.49 3.28
N HIS A 40 -3.22 1.03 4.21
CA HIS A 40 -2.87 1.02 5.61
C HIS A 40 -4.10 0.68 6.45
N TYR A 41 -4.01 -0.42 7.19
CA TYR A 41 -5.05 -0.88 8.07
C TYR A 41 -4.44 -1.30 9.42
N PRO A 42 -4.26 -0.34 10.36
CA PRO A 42 -3.54 -0.58 11.63
C PRO A 42 -4.40 -1.25 12.70
N HIS A 43 -5.50 -1.88 12.33
CA HIS A 43 -6.44 -2.50 13.24
C HIS A 43 -6.66 -3.97 12.90
N SER A 44 -7.05 -4.77 13.91
CA SER A 44 -7.62 -6.08 13.69
C SER A 44 -9.14 -5.94 13.57
N TRP A 45 -9.76 -6.55 12.57
CA TRP A 45 -11.20 -6.40 12.31
C TRP A 45 -12.00 -7.70 12.54
N GLY A 46 -11.34 -8.76 13.02
CA GLY A 46 -11.98 -10.04 13.34
C GLY A 46 -11.15 -10.91 14.27
N PRO A 47 -11.72 -12.02 14.76
CA PRO A 47 -11.03 -12.91 15.70
C PRO A 47 -10.03 -13.85 15.03
N SER A 48 -10.25 -14.25 13.78
CA SER A 48 -9.40 -15.18 13.02
C SER A 48 -9.68 -15.10 11.53
N GLY A 49 -8.71 -15.50 10.71
CA GLY A 49 -8.80 -15.60 9.26
C GLY A 49 -7.65 -14.88 8.54
N PRO A 50 -7.51 -15.09 7.22
CA PRO A 50 -6.50 -14.41 6.43
C PRO A 50 -6.73 -12.89 6.40
N GLY A 51 -5.68 -12.11 6.55
CA GLY A 51 -5.72 -10.65 6.43
C GLY A 51 -6.44 -9.91 7.56
N ILE A 52 -6.77 -10.57 8.68
CA ILE A 52 -7.52 -9.98 9.81
C ILE A 52 -6.64 -9.12 10.71
N GLY A 53 -5.34 -9.37 10.75
CA GLY A 53 -4.41 -8.60 11.56
C GLY A 53 -4.14 -7.19 11.03
N ALA A 54 -3.51 -6.37 11.87
CA ALA A 54 -3.05 -5.05 11.46
C ALA A 54 -1.99 -5.16 10.35
N THR A 55 -2.26 -4.57 9.20
CA THR A 55 -1.40 -4.67 8.01
C THR A 55 -1.22 -3.34 7.31
N CYS A 56 -0.17 -3.26 6.53
CA CYS A 56 -0.03 -2.25 5.48
C CYS A 56 0.57 -2.88 4.22
N SER A 57 0.33 -2.28 3.07
CA SER A 57 0.85 -2.81 1.82
C SER A 57 1.18 -1.71 0.82
N ILE A 58 2.07 -2.06 -0.12
CA ILE A 58 2.41 -1.23 -1.28
C ILE A 58 2.27 -2.07 -2.54
N ARG A 59 1.64 -1.51 -3.58
CA ARG A 59 1.73 -1.98 -4.95
C ARG A 59 2.61 -1.03 -5.75
N SER A 60 3.70 -1.55 -6.29
CA SER A 60 4.67 -0.83 -7.12
C SER A 60 4.85 -1.57 -8.45
N GLY A 61 4.19 -1.08 -9.48
CA GLY A 61 4.14 -1.76 -10.78
C GLY A 61 3.50 -3.15 -10.68
N ALA A 62 4.25 -4.18 -11.07
CA ALA A 62 3.82 -5.58 -11.03
C ALA A 62 3.81 -6.19 -9.62
N TRP A 63 4.48 -5.58 -8.65
CA TRP A 63 4.74 -6.18 -7.36
C TRP A 63 3.85 -5.61 -6.26
N LYS A 64 3.38 -6.47 -5.36
CA LYS A 64 2.69 -6.09 -4.12
C LYS A 64 3.43 -6.69 -2.94
N LEU A 65 3.78 -5.84 -1.97
CA LEU A 65 4.33 -6.24 -0.68
C LEU A 65 3.27 -5.99 0.39
N VAL A 66 3.03 -6.99 1.23
CA VAL A 66 2.20 -6.89 2.43
C VAL A 66 3.10 -7.01 3.65
N TYR A 67 2.91 -6.15 4.64
CA TYR A 67 3.59 -6.17 5.92
C TYR A 67 2.58 -6.34 7.04
N TYR A 68 2.85 -7.28 7.94
CA TYR A 68 2.04 -7.61 9.09
C TYR A 68 2.67 -7.03 10.35
N PHE A 69 2.00 -6.08 10.99
CA PHE A 69 2.54 -5.38 12.14
C PHE A 69 2.78 -6.28 13.35
N ASP A 70 1.90 -7.27 13.58
CA ASP A 70 1.97 -8.14 14.76
C ASP A 70 3.18 -9.09 14.73
N SER A 71 3.56 -9.57 13.55
CA SER A 71 4.61 -10.58 13.37
C SER A 71 5.88 -10.04 12.73
N GLY A 72 5.82 -8.87 12.10
CA GLY A 72 6.89 -8.37 11.24
C GLY A 72 7.03 -9.14 9.92
N LYS A 73 6.13 -10.10 9.64
CA LYS A 73 6.12 -10.89 8.40
C LYS A 73 5.94 -9.98 7.19
N ARG A 74 6.54 -10.38 6.08
CA ARG A 74 6.37 -9.76 4.77
C ARG A 74 6.02 -10.83 3.75
N GLU A 75 5.05 -10.53 2.91
CA GLU A 75 4.69 -11.35 1.76
C GLU A 75 4.84 -10.53 0.50
N LEU A 76 5.35 -11.13 -0.56
CA LEU A 76 5.60 -10.49 -1.84
C LEU A 76 4.91 -11.27 -2.96
N PHE A 77 4.12 -10.57 -3.75
CA PHE A 77 3.35 -11.16 -4.85
C PHE A 77 3.65 -10.48 -6.18
N ASN A 78 3.75 -11.28 -7.26
CA ASN A 78 3.81 -10.79 -8.63
C ASN A 78 2.38 -10.78 -9.21
N ILE A 79 1.69 -9.67 -9.10
CA ILE A 79 0.26 -9.56 -9.41
C ILE A 79 -0.11 -9.98 -10.84
N PRO A 80 0.64 -9.64 -11.91
CA PRO A 80 0.33 -10.14 -13.25
C PRO A 80 0.37 -11.66 -13.41
N ALA A 81 1.22 -12.34 -12.64
CA ALA A 81 1.37 -13.79 -12.68
C ALA A 81 0.49 -14.50 -11.64
N ASP A 82 0.11 -13.79 -10.58
CA ASP A 82 -0.63 -14.34 -9.42
C ASP A 82 -1.62 -13.29 -8.89
N ILE A 83 -2.71 -13.09 -9.62
CA ILE A 83 -3.75 -12.12 -9.26
C ILE A 83 -4.47 -12.50 -7.94
N GLY A 84 -4.45 -13.77 -7.59
CA GLY A 84 -5.07 -14.30 -6.37
C GLY A 84 -4.18 -14.22 -5.13
N GLU A 85 -2.93 -13.74 -5.26
CA GLU A 85 -1.98 -13.61 -4.15
C GLU A 85 -1.78 -14.94 -3.39
N GLN A 86 -1.66 -16.06 -4.14
CA GLN A 86 -1.57 -17.40 -3.56
C GLN A 86 -0.10 -17.84 -3.33
N HIS A 87 0.86 -17.20 -3.98
CA HIS A 87 2.26 -17.63 -3.97
C HIS A 87 3.18 -16.52 -3.45
N ASP A 88 3.51 -16.57 -2.17
CA ASP A 88 4.50 -15.68 -1.57
C ASP A 88 5.91 -15.99 -2.10
N VAL A 89 6.51 -15.02 -2.79
CA VAL A 89 7.86 -15.11 -3.36
C VAL A 89 8.89 -14.24 -2.61
N ALA A 90 8.58 -13.78 -1.41
CA ALA A 90 9.43 -12.89 -0.63
C ALA A 90 10.83 -13.50 -0.37
N ALA A 91 10.90 -14.80 -0.01
CA ALA A 91 12.16 -15.49 0.29
C ALA A 91 13.14 -15.48 -0.90
N GLY A 92 12.62 -15.59 -2.13
CA GLY A 92 13.43 -15.56 -3.36
C GLY A 92 13.82 -14.14 -3.82
N ASN A 93 13.25 -13.08 -3.21
CA ASN A 93 13.41 -11.70 -3.67
C ASN A 93 13.81 -10.70 -2.56
N PRO A 94 14.83 -10.98 -1.73
CA PRO A 94 15.14 -10.17 -0.54
C PRO A 94 15.49 -8.71 -0.87
N LYS A 95 16.16 -8.45 -1.98
CA LYS A 95 16.49 -7.09 -2.43
C LYS A 95 15.23 -6.28 -2.76
N LEU A 96 14.25 -6.91 -3.39
CA LEU A 96 12.99 -6.26 -3.75
C LEU A 96 12.14 -6.03 -2.50
N VAL A 97 12.04 -7.01 -1.62
CA VAL A 97 11.38 -6.88 -0.30
C VAL A 97 11.94 -5.67 0.45
N LYS A 98 13.26 -5.58 0.57
CA LYS A 98 13.93 -4.45 1.24
C LYS A 98 13.61 -3.11 0.59
N LYS A 99 13.64 -3.04 -0.76
CA LYS A 99 13.29 -1.82 -1.52
C LYS A 99 11.86 -1.38 -1.26
N LEU A 100 10.88 -2.30 -1.35
CA LEU A 100 9.47 -1.99 -1.18
C LEU A 100 9.13 -1.66 0.28
N SER A 101 9.75 -2.35 1.25
CA SER A 101 9.60 -2.03 2.68
C SER A 101 10.05 -0.60 2.98
N ARG A 102 11.18 -0.16 2.42
CA ARG A 102 11.64 1.24 2.57
C ARG A 102 10.67 2.25 1.96
N LYS A 103 10.16 1.98 0.74
CA LYS A 103 9.16 2.84 0.11
C LYS A 103 7.91 2.96 0.98
N LEU A 104 7.42 1.82 1.48
CA LEU A 104 6.23 1.75 2.32
C LEU A 104 6.44 2.50 3.65
N GLY A 105 7.54 2.25 4.36
CA GLY A 105 7.86 2.94 5.61
C GLY A 105 8.01 4.45 5.43
N ASN A 106 8.67 4.89 4.37
CA ASN A 106 8.80 6.31 4.07
C ASN A 106 7.45 6.98 3.79
N TYR A 107 6.59 6.32 3.02
CA TYR A 107 5.24 6.83 2.76
C TYR A 107 4.42 6.94 4.04
N LEU A 108 4.40 5.89 4.86
CA LEU A 108 3.62 5.88 6.11
C LEU A 108 4.06 7.00 7.06
N ARG A 109 5.37 7.29 7.14
CA ARG A 109 5.88 8.43 7.92
C ARG A 109 5.48 9.77 7.30
N SER A 110 5.50 9.89 5.98
CA SER A 110 5.17 11.16 5.30
C SER A 110 3.72 11.59 5.47
N VAL A 111 2.82 10.62 5.74
CA VAL A 111 1.38 10.88 5.99
C VAL A 111 1.01 10.77 7.47
N ASP A 112 2.00 10.73 8.37
CA ASP A 112 1.82 10.56 9.81
C ASP A 112 0.86 9.41 10.15
N ALA A 113 1.06 8.25 9.51
CA ALA A 113 0.18 7.10 9.65
C ALA A 113 0.21 6.53 11.08
N GLN A 114 -0.95 6.22 11.62
CA GLN A 114 -1.08 5.62 12.94
C GLN A 114 -0.46 4.22 12.97
N ARG A 115 0.34 3.93 14.02
CA ARG A 115 0.87 2.58 14.26
C ARG A 115 0.03 1.83 15.28
N PRO A 116 -0.23 0.53 15.08
CA PRO A 116 -0.83 -0.29 16.12
C PRO A 116 0.12 -0.41 17.32
N ILE A 117 -0.46 -0.53 18.52
CA ILE A 117 0.29 -0.83 19.74
C ILE A 117 0.35 -2.35 19.90
N LEU A 118 1.56 -2.90 19.94
CA LEU A 118 1.76 -4.32 20.14
C LEU A 118 1.33 -4.73 21.57
N ARG A 119 0.48 -5.74 21.69
CA ARG A 119 -0.02 -6.20 23.00
C ARG A 119 1.09 -6.70 23.91
N ALA A 120 2.08 -7.39 23.33
CA ALA A 120 3.20 -8.01 24.09
C ALA A 120 4.12 -6.96 24.70
N THR A 121 4.44 -5.89 24.00
CA THR A 121 5.44 -4.89 24.43
C THR A 121 4.85 -3.59 24.92
N ARG A 122 3.56 -3.34 24.63
CA ARG A 122 2.88 -2.06 24.85
C ARG A 122 3.54 -0.89 24.11
N GLN A 123 4.32 -1.18 23.09
CA GLN A 123 5.01 -0.21 22.25
C GLN A 123 4.39 -0.14 20.84
N PRO A 124 4.53 0.99 20.14
CA PRO A 124 4.17 1.07 18.72
C PRO A 124 4.90 0.01 17.90
N ALA A 125 4.20 -0.67 17.02
CA ALA A 125 4.79 -1.63 16.10
C ALA A 125 5.88 -0.97 15.23
N PRO A 126 6.97 -1.67 14.89
CA PRO A 126 8.00 -1.14 14.02
C PRO A 126 7.45 -0.85 12.61
N TRP A 127 8.05 0.12 11.94
CA TRP A 127 7.75 0.37 10.53
C TRP A 127 8.28 -0.76 9.64
N PRO A 128 7.73 -0.93 8.41
CA PRO A 128 8.14 -2.02 7.52
C PRO A 128 9.64 -2.11 7.21
N ASP A 129 10.36 -1.01 7.33
CA ASP A 129 11.80 -0.92 7.04
C ASP A 129 12.70 -0.97 8.28
N GLU A 130 12.15 -1.01 9.48
CA GLU A 130 12.92 -1.05 10.73
C GLU A 130 13.33 -2.48 11.16
N THR A 131 12.70 -3.49 10.60
CA THR A 131 12.94 -4.92 10.94
C THR A 131 13.49 -5.71 9.74
N LEU A 132 14.32 -5.09 8.93
CA LEU A 132 14.93 -5.67 7.71
C LEU A 132 16.22 -6.41 8.00
#